data_a73eef352f27ac78e19c5b8a5ae3c856
#
_entry.id   a73eef352f27ac78e19c5b8a5ae3c856
#
_cell.length_a   1.000
_cell.length_b   1.000
_cell.length_c   1.000
_cell.angle_alpha   90.00
_cell.angle_beta   90.00
_cell.angle_gamma   90.00
#
_symmetry.space_group_name_H-M   'P 1'
#
loop_
_entity.id
_entity.type
_entity.pdbx_description
1 polymer ?
#
loop_
_entity_poly.entity_id
_entity_poly.type
_entity_poly.pdbx_seq_one_letter_code
_entity_poly.pdbx_strand_id
1 'polypeptide(L)'
;MDSREFVRAAPRLDGMVVSAVGYRTAGQRPGLHRGLPAPYLTVIFSLDGTIATGSTPHQATGPDATRTDIVVGGLHQSPAYVVQPEHEAGIQLAVHPLAARALLGLPAAGLTGQLVVGGTDVLGDPAAEIRERLCELDRWEDRFALLAAYLRRRAATRDATGAVRPEVAEAWAWLARHRGAGTLAGLSRHVALSERRLTALFRAETGLTPKQAARLMRFQHAKAAVARAVAAGAPPDLAGVAADTGYYDHSHLVRDFRQYTGETPTGWLAEECRNIQAGAHGRGEE
;
A
#
# COMPACT_ATOMS: atom_id res chain seq x y z
N MET A 1 22.61 11.90 16.11
CA MET A 1 22.56 10.45 16.27
C MET A 1 21.33 9.97 15.51
N ASP A 2 21.52 9.18 14.48
CA ASP A 2 20.40 8.67 13.66
C ASP A 2 19.62 7.64 14.50
N SER A 3 18.35 7.85 14.71
CA SER A 3 17.49 6.95 15.47
C SER A 3 16.25 6.57 14.64
N ARG A 4 15.88 5.29 14.69
CA ARG A 4 14.75 4.75 13.96
C ARG A 4 14.00 3.74 14.81
N GLU A 5 12.71 3.97 14.94
CA GLU A 5 11.80 3.11 15.68
C GLU A 5 10.68 2.67 14.73
N PHE A 6 10.40 1.38 14.69
CA PHE A 6 9.26 0.81 13.96
C PHE A 6 8.54 -0.17 14.87
N VAL A 7 7.27 0.10 15.10
CA VAL A 7 6.41 -0.75 15.94
C VAL A 7 5.25 -1.27 15.11
N ARG A 8 4.99 -2.55 15.16
CA ARG A 8 3.90 -3.20 14.44
C ARG A 8 2.77 -3.56 15.37
N ALA A 9 1.55 -3.27 14.95
CA ALA A 9 0.36 -3.79 15.60
C ALA A 9 -0.21 -4.96 14.80
N ALA A 10 -0.68 -5.98 15.50
CA ALA A 10 -1.48 -7.03 14.88
C ALA A 10 -2.78 -6.42 14.33
N PRO A 11 -3.15 -6.66 13.07
CA PRO A 11 -4.41 -6.21 12.52
C PRO A 11 -5.57 -6.81 13.33
N ARG A 12 -6.42 -5.95 13.93
CA ARG A 12 -7.56 -6.39 14.74
C ARG A 12 -8.91 -5.94 14.16
N LEU A 13 -8.98 -5.78 12.84
CA LEU A 13 -10.15 -5.25 12.13
C LEU A 13 -10.66 -6.25 11.09
N ASP A 14 -10.82 -7.52 11.49
CA ASP A 14 -11.46 -8.59 10.69
C ASP A 14 -10.96 -8.64 9.23
N GLY A 15 -9.64 -8.49 9.02
CA GLY A 15 -9.02 -8.48 7.70
C GLY A 15 -9.17 -7.18 6.89
N MET A 16 -9.87 -6.18 7.41
CA MET A 16 -9.99 -4.87 6.73
C MET A 16 -8.67 -4.09 6.70
N VAL A 17 -7.82 -4.27 7.71
CA VAL A 17 -6.47 -3.72 7.77
C VAL A 17 -5.47 -4.87 7.69
N VAL A 18 -4.64 -4.85 6.65
CA VAL A 18 -3.63 -5.88 6.37
C VAL A 18 -2.43 -5.74 7.32
N SER A 19 -1.99 -4.50 7.54
CA SER A 19 -0.92 -4.19 8.48
C SER A 19 -1.07 -2.78 9.05
N ALA A 20 -0.50 -2.57 10.25
CA ALA A 20 -0.39 -1.26 10.89
C ALA A 20 1.04 -1.12 11.43
N VAL A 21 1.72 -0.04 11.05
CA VAL A 21 3.11 0.25 11.45
C VAL A 21 3.18 1.66 11.99
N GLY A 22 3.57 1.80 13.26
CA GLY A 22 4.01 3.06 13.83
C GLY A 22 5.50 3.26 13.54
N TYR A 23 5.89 4.45 13.15
CA TYR A 23 7.27 4.77 12.89
C TYR A 23 7.66 6.12 13.47
N ARG A 24 8.93 6.23 13.88
CA ARG A 24 9.57 7.47 14.25
C ARG A 24 11.03 7.42 13.78
N THR A 25 11.45 8.44 13.04
CA THR A 25 12.83 8.57 12.58
C THR A 25 13.35 9.97 12.93
N ALA A 26 14.63 10.06 13.28
CA ALA A 26 15.29 11.32 13.59
C ALA A 26 16.75 11.28 13.12
N GLY A 27 17.26 12.41 12.62
CA GLY A 27 18.63 12.56 12.15
C GLY A 27 18.90 11.97 10.78
N GLN A 28 17.88 11.49 10.09
CA GLN A 28 18.06 10.94 8.73
C GLN A 28 18.35 12.06 7.71
N ARG A 29 19.11 11.70 6.67
CA ARG A 29 19.33 12.65 5.58
C ARG A 29 18.01 12.89 4.84
N PRO A 30 17.56 14.15 4.69
CA PRO A 30 16.37 14.46 3.90
C PRO A 30 16.48 13.89 2.48
N GLY A 31 15.37 13.38 1.96
CA GLY A 31 15.34 12.72 0.65
C GLY A 31 13.95 12.51 0.10
N LEU A 32 13.87 11.72 -0.96
CA LEU A 32 12.60 11.28 -1.55
C LEU A 32 12.47 9.78 -1.36
N HIS A 33 11.36 9.39 -0.76
CA HIS A 33 10.91 8.00 -0.71
C HIS A 33 9.99 7.68 -1.87
N ARG A 34 10.10 6.48 -2.43
CA ARG A 34 9.16 5.95 -3.43
C ARG A 34 8.13 5.06 -2.74
N GLY A 35 6.90 5.54 -2.65
CA GLY A 35 5.75 4.72 -2.31
C GLY A 35 5.43 3.79 -3.47
N LEU A 36 5.76 2.51 -3.33
CA LEU A 36 5.59 1.53 -4.41
C LEU A 36 4.13 1.04 -4.51
N PRO A 37 3.68 0.74 -5.74
CA PRO A 37 2.40 0.07 -5.94
C PRO A 37 2.29 -1.22 -5.14
N ALA A 38 1.13 -1.41 -4.52
CA ALA A 38 0.82 -2.57 -3.68
C ALA A 38 -0.65 -2.99 -3.85
N PRO A 39 -1.03 -4.26 -3.59
CA PRO A 39 -2.41 -4.71 -3.66
C PRO A 39 -3.25 -4.30 -2.44
N TYR A 40 -2.93 -3.18 -1.82
CA TYR A 40 -3.65 -2.55 -0.71
C TYR A 40 -3.62 -1.03 -0.83
N LEU A 41 -4.56 -0.38 -0.20
CA LEU A 41 -4.58 1.07 -0.04
C LEU A 41 -3.63 1.46 1.10
N THR A 42 -3.06 2.64 1.02
CA THR A 42 -2.21 3.19 2.07
C THR A 42 -2.95 4.32 2.79
N VAL A 43 -3.02 4.27 4.12
CA VAL A 43 -3.49 5.40 4.93
C VAL A 43 -2.39 5.74 5.92
N ILE A 44 -1.95 7.00 5.95
CA ILE A 44 -0.91 7.46 6.87
C ILE A 44 -1.48 8.61 7.70
N PHE A 45 -1.37 8.48 9.02
CA PHE A 45 -1.58 9.58 9.96
C PHE A 45 -0.20 10.08 10.38
N SER A 46 0.16 11.29 9.94
CA SER A 46 1.40 11.94 10.39
C SER A 46 1.24 12.42 11.83
N LEU A 47 2.24 12.15 12.64
CA LEU A 47 2.34 12.65 14.02
C LEU A 47 3.30 13.84 14.13
N ASP A 48 3.99 14.17 13.03
CA ASP A 48 5.00 15.23 12.97
C ASP A 48 4.90 16.00 11.65
N GLY A 49 4.04 17.04 11.65
CA GLY A 49 3.87 17.93 10.50
C GLY A 49 3.10 17.32 9.33
N THR A 50 3.23 17.95 8.17
CA THR A 50 2.58 17.54 6.93
C THR A 50 3.50 16.67 6.07
N ILE A 51 2.90 15.74 5.35
CA ILE A 51 3.58 14.90 4.35
C ILE A 51 3.41 15.58 2.99
N ALA A 52 4.52 15.82 2.28
CA ALA A 52 4.49 16.32 0.90
C ALA A 52 4.65 15.15 -0.08
N THR A 53 3.73 15.05 -1.04
CA THR A 53 3.70 13.96 -2.02
C THR A 53 3.50 14.46 -3.44
N GLY A 54 3.87 13.64 -4.42
CA GLY A 54 3.65 13.92 -5.84
C GLY A 54 3.75 12.67 -6.72
N SER A 55 3.29 12.79 -7.96
CA SER A 55 3.40 11.73 -8.98
C SER A 55 4.78 11.68 -9.64
N THR A 56 5.58 12.72 -9.46
CA THR A 56 6.96 12.81 -9.92
C THR A 56 7.84 13.41 -8.82
N PRO A 57 9.19 13.18 -8.86
CA PRO A 57 10.11 13.85 -7.95
C PRO A 57 9.95 15.37 -7.93
N HIS A 58 9.82 15.98 -9.11
CA HIS A 58 9.68 17.42 -9.27
C HIS A 58 8.38 17.94 -8.62
N GLN A 59 7.25 17.24 -8.83
CA GLN A 59 5.99 17.60 -8.19
C GLN A 59 6.07 17.48 -6.67
N ALA A 60 6.62 16.37 -6.13
CA ALA A 60 6.70 16.14 -4.69
C ALA A 60 7.50 17.22 -3.95
N THR A 61 8.56 17.76 -4.59
CA THR A 61 9.43 18.78 -4.00
C THR A 61 9.06 20.21 -4.37
N GLY A 62 8.14 20.38 -5.32
CA GLY A 62 7.73 21.68 -5.87
C GLY A 62 6.51 22.32 -5.17
N PRO A 63 6.03 23.45 -5.71
CA PRO A 63 4.84 24.13 -5.21
C PRO A 63 3.56 23.31 -5.41
N ASP A 64 3.51 22.45 -6.43
CA ASP A 64 2.34 21.62 -6.77
C ASP A 64 2.28 20.31 -5.94
N ALA A 65 3.13 20.16 -4.93
CA ALA A 65 3.07 19.01 -4.04
C ALA A 65 1.75 18.99 -3.25
N THR A 66 1.13 17.83 -3.17
CA THR A 66 0.02 17.61 -2.22
C THR A 66 0.62 17.56 -0.82
N ARG A 67 0.18 18.48 0.06
CA ARG A 67 0.61 18.53 1.46
C ARG A 67 -0.56 18.28 2.37
N THR A 68 -0.45 17.25 3.19
CA THR A 68 -1.50 16.86 4.13
C THR A 68 -0.88 16.12 5.32
N ASP A 69 -1.52 16.17 6.46
CA ASP A 69 -1.14 15.43 7.66
C ASP A 69 -1.81 14.04 7.75
N ILE A 70 -2.80 13.79 6.89
CA ILE A 70 -3.38 12.46 6.70
C ILE A 70 -3.34 12.15 5.21
N VAL A 71 -2.64 11.08 4.83
CA VAL A 71 -2.51 10.62 3.44
C VAL A 71 -3.43 9.44 3.20
N VAL A 72 -4.18 9.46 2.09
CA VAL A 72 -4.88 8.28 1.56
C VAL A 72 -4.38 8.01 0.15
N GLY A 73 -3.68 6.88 -0.01
CA GLY A 73 -3.18 6.38 -1.30
C GLY A 73 -4.08 5.29 -1.86
N GLY A 74 -4.51 5.46 -3.11
CA GLY A 74 -5.29 4.47 -3.86
C GLY A 74 -4.45 3.32 -4.41
N LEU A 75 -5.09 2.39 -5.12
CA LEU A 75 -4.39 1.39 -5.92
C LEU A 75 -3.80 2.06 -7.16
N HIS A 76 -2.48 2.10 -7.24
CA HIS A 76 -1.76 2.74 -8.34
C HIS A 76 -0.82 1.77 -9.06
N GLN A 77 -0.32 2.16 -10.23
CA GLN A 77 0.53 1.32 -11.10
C GLN A 77 1.85 2.00 -11.48
N SER A 78 2.18 3.09 -10.80
CA SER A 78 3.45 3.82 -10.87
C SER A 78 3.83 4.27 -9.47
N PRO A 79 5.10 4.53 -9.15
CA PRO A 79 5.49 4.99 -7.83
C PRO A 79 4.87 6.35 -7.50
N ALA A 80 4.53 6.55 -6.23
CA ALA A 80 4.29 7.86 -5.65
C ALA A 80 5.58 8.35 -4.99
N TYR A 81 5.83 9.65 -5.00
CA TYR A 81 7.00 10.24 -4.36
C TYR A 81 6.58 10.98 -3.10
N VAL A 82 7.30 10.70 -2.00
CA VAL A 82 7.05 11.26 -0.68
C VAL A 82 8.32 11.94 -0.20
N VAL A 83 8.23 13.20 0.19
CA VAL A 83 9.38 13.92 0.77
C VAL A 83 9.61 13.37 2.19
N GLN A 84 10.81 12.90 2.43
CA GLN A 84 11.27 12.49 3.76
C GLN A 84 12.07 13.63 4.40
N PRO A 85 11.58 14.23 5.50
CA PRO A 85 12.34 15.21 6.27
C PRO A 85 13.40 14.53 7.15
N GLU A 86 14.18 15.33 7.87
CA GLU A 86 15.16 14.84 8.85
C GLU A 86 14.49 14.10 10.02
N HIS A 87 13.29 14.55 10.39
CA HIS A 87 12.49 13.99 11.47
C HIS A 87 11.09 13.68 10.93
N GLU A 88 10.60 12.51 11.21
CA GLU A 88 9.23 12.13 10.89
C GLU A 88 8.69 11.09 11.88
N ALA A 89 7.40 11.18 12.19
CA ALA A 89 6.68 10.17 12.94
C ALA A 89 5.28 9.99 12.36
N GLY A 90 4.76 8.75 12.39
CA GLY A 90 3.44 8.48 11.85
C GLY A 90 2.96 7.07 12.10
N ILE A 91 1.73 6.81 11.70
CA ILE A 91 1.14 5.48 11.64
C ILE A 91 0.70 5.22 10.21
N GLN A 92 1.29 4.20 9.60
CA GLN A 92 0.90 3.73 8.28
C GLN A 92 0.04 2.48 8.39
N LEU A 93 -1.10 2.49 7.69
CA LEU A 93 -1.99 1.36 7.53
C LEU A 93 -1.96 0.87 6.09
N ALA A 94 -1.87 -0.45 5.91
CA ALA A 94 -2.23 -1.11 4.67
C ALA A 94 -3.68 -1.57 4.78
N VAL A 95 -4.56 -1.01 3.96
CA VAL A 95 -6.00 -1.27 4.00
C VAL A 95 -6.41 -2.17 2.85
N HIS A 96 -7.17 -3.22 3.15
CA HIS A 96 -7.70 -4.12 2.11
C HIS A 96 -8.60 -3.33 1.16
N PRO A 97 -8.43 -3.40 -0.17
CA PRO A 97 -9.18 -2.55 -1.10
C PRO A 97 -10.70 -2.68 -0.99
N LEU A 98 -11.19 -3.87 -0.70
CA LEU A 98 -12.62 -4.10 -0.54
C LEU A 98 -13.18 -3.61 0.81
N ALA A 99 -12.31 -3.20 1.74
CA ALA A 99 -12.71 -2.51 2.97
C ALA A 99 -12.86 -0.99 2.79
N ALA A 100 -12.55 -0.45 1.61
CA ALA A 100 -12.60 0.99 1.34
C ALA A 100 -14.00 1.57 1.60
N ARG A 101 -15.06 0.89 1.21
CA ARG A 101 -16.45 1.33 1.49
C ARG A 101 -16.72 1.47 2.99
N ALA A 102 -16.35 0.48 3.77
CA ALA A 102 -16.57 0.46 5.20
C ALA A 102 -15.69 1.50 5.93
N LEU A 103 -14.42 1.59 5.58
CA LEU A 103 -13.47 2.45 6.29
C LEU A 103 -13.39 3.88 5.72
N LEU A 104 -13.47 4.04 4.40
CA LEU A 104 -13.31 5.34 3.73
C LEU A 104 -14.63 5.92 3.22
N GLY A 105 -15.67 5.10 3.04
CA GLY A 105 -17.00 5.54 2.61
C GLY A 105 -17.20 5.58 1.09
N LEU A 106 -16.23 5.06 0.34
CA LEU A 106 -16.26 5.00 -1.12
C LEU A 106 -15.55 3.72 -1.60
N PRO A 107 -15.87 3.19 -2.77
CA PRO A 107 -15.12 2.09 -3.34
C PRO A 107 -13.67 2.52 -3.61
N ALA A 108 -12.72 1.58 -3.57
CA ALA A 108 -11.32 1.88 -3.88
C ALA A 108 -11.16 2.53 -5.28
N ALA A 109 -12.07 2.25 -6.21
CA ALA A 109 -12.14 2.91 -7.51
C ALA A 109 -12.29 4.44 -7.43
N GLY A 110 -12.91 4.96 -6.39
CA GLY A 110 -13.06 6.40 -6.16
C GLY A 110 -11.74 7.12 -5.87
N LEU A 111 -10.68 6.37 -5.54
CA LEU A 111 -9.32 6.88 -5.35
C LEU A 111 -8.46 6.73 -6.62
N THR A 112 -9.03 6.22 -7.72
CA THR A 112 -8.30 6.00 -8.97
C THR A 112 -8.07 7.32 -9.69
N GLY A 113 -6.87 7.53 -10.21
CA GLY A 113 -6.49 8.75 -10.94
C GLY A 113 -5.78 9.80 -10.08
N GLN A 114 -5.87 9.68 -8.76
CA GLN A 114 -5.04 10.43 -7.82
C GLN A 114 -4.18 9.44 -7.05
N LEU A 115 -2.85 9.59 -7.12
CA LEU A 115 -1.94 8.70 -6.38
C LEU A 115 -2.13 8.84 -4.87
N VAL A 116 -2.38 10.09 -4.43
CA VAL A 116 -2.59 10.46 -3.04
C VAL A 116 -3.65 11.56 -2.97
N VAL A 117 -4.53 11.45 -1.99
CA VAL A 117 -5.52 12.48 -1.62
C VAL A 117 -5.37 12.86 -0.15
N GLY A 118 -5.80 14.06 0.21
CA GLY A 118 -5.89 14.48 1.61
C GLY A 118 -6.84 13.57 2.38
N GLY A 119 -6.40 13.09 3.55
CA GLY A 119 -7.21 12.17 4.33
C GLY A 119 -8.49 12.80 4.85
N THR A 120 -8.48 14.08 5.16
CA THR A 120 -9.68 14.84 5.58
C THR A 120 -10.73 14.95 4.48
N ASP A 121 -10.32 15.00 3.20
CA ASP A 121 -11.26 15.02 2.07
C ASP A 121 -12.05 13.70 1.94
N VAL A 122 -11.47 12.59 2.41
CA VAL A 122 -12.05 11.25 2.34
C VAL A 122 -12.69 10.83 3.66
N LEU A 123 -12.01 11.10 4.77
CA LEU A 123 -12.41 10.64 6.11
C LEU A 123 -13.24 11.68 6.87
N GLY A 124 -13.24 12.93 6.43
CA GLY A 124 -13.93 14.04 7.09
C GLY A 124 -13.20 14.56 8.33
N ASP A 125 -13.76 15.62 8.94
CA ASP A 125 -13.22 16.27 10.13
C ASP A 125 -12.91 15.34 11.31
N PRO A 126 -13.69 14.27 11.60
CA PRO A 126 -13.35 13.35 12.67
C PRO A 126 -11.96 12.68 12.53
N ALA A 127 -11.39 12.64 11.32
CA ALA A 127 -10.04 12.12 11.14
C ALA A 127 -8.98 13.10 11.64
N ALA A 128 -9.21 14.41 11.48
CA ALA A 128 -8.33 15.44 12.01
C ALA A 128 -8.31 15.39 13.55
N GLU A 129 -9.47 15.29 14.19
CA GLU A 129 -9.59 15.14 15.66
C GLU A 129 -8.84 13.89 16.17
N ILE A 130 -8.99 12.77 15.46
CA ILE A 130 -8.25 11.55 15.81
C ILE A 130 -6.74 11.75 15.64
N ARG A 131 -6.31 12.40 14.58
CA ARG A 131 -4.88 12.69 14.34
C ARG A 131 -4.32 13.56 15.48
N GLU A 132 -5.03 14.61 15.91
CA GLU A 132 -4.60 15.45 17.04
C GLU A 132 -4.43 14.62 18.31
N ARG A 133 -5.43 13.80 18.64
CA ARG A 133 -5.36 12.90 19.82
C ARG A 133 -4.22 11.86 19.70
N LEU A 134 -3.92 11.36 18.49
CA LEU A 134 -2.78 10.46 18.28
C LEU A 134 -1.45 11.16 18.59
N CYS A 135 -1.32 12.47 18.34
CA CYS A 135 -0.14 13.24 18.67
C CYS A 135 0.06 13.41 20.17
N GLU A 136 -1.04 13.51 20.95
CA GLU A 136 -1.02 13.67 22.41
C GLU A 136 -0.61 12.40 23.16
N LEU A 137 -0.73 11.23 22.54
CA LEU A 137 -0.40 9.95 23.16
C LEU A 137 1.10 9.65 22.99
N ASP A 138 1.74 9.11 24.04
CA ASP A 138 3.15 8.76 24.01
C ASP A 138 3.40 7.32 23.55
N ARG A 139 2.55 6.39 23.95
CA ARG A 139 2.75 4.95 23.72
C ARG A 139 2.12 4.50 22.40
N TRP A 140 2.82 3.67 21.67
CA TRP A 140 2.31 3.10 20.40
C TRP A 140 1.07 2.25 20.59
N GLU A 141 0.97 1.49 21.69
CA GLU A 141 -0.19 0.65 22.00
C GLU A 141 -1.46 1.49 22.11
N ASP A 142 -1.37 2.64 22.79
CA ASP A 142 -2.51 3.54 22.99
C ASP A 142 -2.93 4.21 21.68
N ARG A 143 -1.96 4.61 20.85
CA ARG A 143 -2.20 5.11 19.49
C ARG A 143 -2.91 4.09 18.61
N PHE A 144 -2.43 2.85 18.58
CA PHE A 144 -3.07 1.79 17.82
C PHE A 144 -4.46 1.45 18.34
N ALA A 145 -4.66 1.45 19.66
CA ALA A 145 -5.96 1.21 20.26
C ALA A 145 -6.98 2.29 19.88
N LEU A 146 -6.58 3.58 19.96
CA LEU A 146 -7.41 4.72 19.56
C LEU A 146 -7.79 4.63 18.07
N LEU A 147 -6.79 4.39 17.19
CA LEU A 147 -7.03 4.29 15.76
C LEU A 147 -7.91 3.10 15.39
N ALA A 148 -7.69 1.94 16.02
CA ALA A 148 -8.55 0.77 15.83
C ALA A 148 -10.00 1.01 16.29
N ALA A 149 -10.21 1.71 17.41
CA ALA A 149 -11.55 2.08 17.87
C ALA A 149 -12.25 3.04 16.90
N TYR A 150 -11.53 4.03 16.37
CA TYR A 150 -12.04 4.92 15.33
C TYR A 150 -12.48 4.18 14.07
N LEU A 151 -11.60 3.32 13.52
CA LEU A 151 -11.90 2.56 12.31
C LEU A 151 -13.05 1.57 12.49
N ARG A 152 -13.17 0.91 13.67
CA ARG A 152 -14.33 0.04 13.98
C ARG A 152 -15.63 0.81 13.99
N ARG A 153 -15.67 2.00 14.62
CA ARG A 153 -16.86 2.85 14.59
C ARG A 153 -17.25 3.23 13.17
N ARG A 154 -16.27 3.59 12.34
CA ARG A 154 -16.53 3.91 10.93
C ARG A 154 -17.12 2.72 10.18
N ALA A 155 -16.54 1.53 10.33
CA ALA A 155 -17.04 0.32 9.71
C ALA A 155 -18.49 0.04 10.13
N ALA A 156 -18.79 0.08 11.42
CA ALA A 156 -20.12 -0.17 11.96
C ALA A 156 -21.19 0.84 11.47
N THR A 157 -20.82 2.11 11.29
CA THR A 157 -21.78 3.15 10.83
C THR A 157 -22.00 3.13 9.32
N ARG A 158 -21.13 2.50 8.55
CA ARG A 158 -21.14 2.50 7.07
C ARG A 158 -21.52 1.16 6.44
N ASP A 159 -21.84 0.15 7.24
CA ASP A 159 -22.30 -1.17 6.76
C ASP A 159 -23.55 -1.07 5.87
N ALA A 160 -24.29 0.05 5.95
CA ALA A 160 -25.46 0.35 5.13
C ALA A 160 -25.16 0.95 3.74
N THR A 161 -23.90 1.30 3.40
CA THR A 161 -23.55 2.05 2.18
C THR A 161 -23.23 1.16 0.96
N GLY A 162 -23.80 -0.05 0.91
CA GLY A 162 -23.66 -0.97 -0.20
C GLY A 162 -22.51 -1.96 -0.02
N ALA A 163 -22.87 -3.20 0.25
CA ALA A 163 -21.91 -4.29 0.36
C ALA A 163 -21.15 -4.51 -0.96
N VAL A 164 -19.89 -4.89 -0.83
CA VAL A 164 -19.10 -5.37 -1.97
C VAL A 164 -19.78 -6.60 -2.55
N ARG A 165 -19.91 -6.66 -3.87
CA ARG A 165 -20.51 -7.81 -4.54
C ARG A 165 -19.72 -9.09 -4.23
N PRO A 166 -20.40 -10.19 -3.87
CA PRO A 166 -19.73 -11.45 -3.51
C PRO A 166 -18.81 -11.96 -4.61
N GLU A 167 -19.18 -11.78 -5.88
CA GLU A 167 -18.36 -12.22 -7.02
C GLU A 167 -17.06 -11.43 -7.14
N VAL A 168 -17.06 -10.13 -6.75
CA VAL A 168 -15.85 -9.30 -6.74
C VAL A 168 -14.97 -9.69 -5.57
N ALA A 169 -15.56 -9.92 -4.39
CA ALA A 169 -14.84 -10.37 -3.20
C ALA A 169 -14.15 -11.73 -3.45
N GLU A 170 -14.88 -12.69 -4.02
CA GLU A 170 -14.33 -14.00 -4.37
C GLU A 170 -13.26 -13.90 -5.47
N ALA A 171 -13.46 -13.03 -6.48
CA ALA A 171 -12.45 -12.81 -7.50
C ALA A 171 -11.14 -12.26 -6.90
N TRP A 172 -11.23 -11.31 -5.98
CA TRP A 172 -10.06 -10.78 -5.28
C TRP A 172 -9.37 -11.86 -4.44
N ALA A 173 -10.14 -12.62 -3.66
CA ALA A 173 -9.64 -13.72 -2.84
C ALA A 173 -8.98 -14.82 -3.69
N TRP A 174 -9.57 -15.15 -4.83
CA TRP A 174 -8.98 -16.11 -5.79
C TRP A 174 -7.61 -15.61 -6.30
N LEU A 175 -7.54 -14.35 -6.75
CA LEU A 175 -6.28 -13.75 -7.20
C LEU A 175 -5.22 -13.76 -6.10
N ALA A 176 -5.59 -13.44 -4.87
CA ALA A 176 -4.68 -13.45 -3.72
C ALA A 176 -4.17 -14.87 -3.41
N ARG A 177 -5.06 -15.88 -3.34
CA ARG A 177 -4.68 -17.29 -3.12
C ARG A 177 -3.74 -17.83 -4.21
N HIS A 178 -3.95 -17.39 -5.45
CA HIS A 178 -3.09 -17.78 -6.59
C HIS A 178 -1.90 -16.83 -6.79
N ARG A 179 -1.67 -15.89 -5.87
CA ARG A 179 -0.57 -14.91 -5.94
C ARG A 179 -0.50 -14.16 -7.28
N GLY A 180 -1.69 -13.88 -7.85
CA GLY A 180 -1.81 -13.26 -9.17
C GLY A 180 -1.50 -14.18 -10.35
N ALA A 181 -1.27 -15.46 -10.13
CA ALA A 181 -1.18 -16.45 -11.21
C ALA A 181 -2.58 -16.86 -11.72
N GLY A 182 -2.62 -17.54 -12.86
CA GLY A 182 -3.85 -18.00 -13.48
C GLY A 182 -4.37 -17.07 -14.58
N THR A 183 -5.42 -17.51 -15.25
CA THR A 183 -5.98 -16.82 -16.41
C THR A 183 -7.30 -16.11 -16.07
N LEU A 184 -7.62 -15.05 -16.81
CA LEU A 184 -8.90 -14.37 -16.67
C LEU A 184 -10.08 -15.33 -16.95
N ALA A 185 -9.95 -16.23 -17.91
CA ALA A 185 -10.93 -17.26 -18.20
C ALA A 185 -11.15 -18.25 -17.02
N GLY A 186 -10.05 -18.63 -16.33
CA GLY A 186 -10.12 -19.45 -15.13
C GLY A 186 -10.87 -18.75 -13.99
N LEU A 187 -10.51 -17.49 -13.73
CA LEU A 187 -11.18 -16.65 -12.75
C LEU A 187 -12.66 -16.44 -13.07
N SER A 188 -12.97 -16.14 -14.33
CA SER A 188 -14.34 -15.94 -14.85
C SER A 188 -15.22 -17.18 -14.62
N ARG A 189 -14.71 -18.36 -14.92
CA ARG A 189 -15.40 -19.64 -14.63
C ARG A 189 -15.60 -19.86 -13.12
N HIS A 190 -14.58 -19.52 -12.30
CA HIS A 190 -14.64 -19.69 -10.86
C HIS A 190 -15.75 -18.86 -10.21
N VAL A 191 -15.94 -17.61 -10.65
CA VAL A 191 -16.99 -16.72 -10.11
C VAL A 191 -18.30 -16.76 -10.90
N ALA A 192 -18.42 -17.66 -11.89
CA ALA A 192 -19.60 -17.85 -12.73
C ALA A 192 -20.07 -16.55 -13.45
N LEU A 193 -19.14 -15.71 -13.89
CA LEU A 193 -19.40 -14.50 -14.67
C LEU A 193 -18.68 -14.54 -16.02
N SER A 194 -19.21 -13.84 -17.03
CA SER A 194 -18.43 -13.59 -18.25
C SER A 194 -17.23 -12.68 -17.93
N GLU A 195 -16.12 -12.83 -18.68
CA GLU A 195 -14.92 -12.01 -18.51
C GLU A 195 -15.21 -10.50 -18.60
N ARG A 196 -16.10 -10.11 -19.51
CA ARG A 196 -16.54 -8.72 -19.68
C ARG A 196 -17.27 -8.22 -18.43
N ARG A 197 -18.22 -9.00 -17.90
CA ARG A 197 -19.00 -8.63 -16.72
C ARG A 197 -18.13 -8.56 -15.49
N LEU A 198 -17.29 -9.57 -15.28
CA LEU A 198 -16.32 -9.60 -14.18
C LEU A 198 -15.40 -8.38 -14.23
N THR A 199 -14.80 -8.08 -15.38
CA THR A 199 -13.92 -6.93 -15.55
C THR A 199 -14.60 -5.61 -15.20
N ALA A 200 -15.85 -5.43 -15.65
CA ALA A 200 -16.61 -4.21 -15.36
C ALA A 200 -16.89 -4.05 -13.86
N LEU A 201 -17.39 -5.11 -13.20
CA LEU A 201 -17.71 -5.09 -11.77
C LEU A 201 -16.45 -4.89 -10.90
N PHE A 202 -15.39 -5.64 -11.21
CA PHE A 202 -14.12 -5.58 -10.49
C PHE A 202 -13.49 -4.19 -10.61
N ARG A 203 -13.50 -3.60 -11.81
CA ARG A 203 -13.00 -2.25 -12.04
C ARG A 203 -13.84 -1.18 -11.34
N ALA A 204 -15.16 -1.32 -11.33
CA ALA A 204 -16.05 -0.39 -10.62
C ALA A 204 -15.81 -0.38 -9.11
N GLU A 205 -15.38 -1.49 -8.52
CA GLU A 205 -15.08 -1.60 -7.09
C GLU A 205 -13.65 -1.20 -6.75
N THR A 206 -12.68 -1.72 -7.51
CA THR A 206 -11.25 -1.60 -7.15
C THR A 206 -10.49 -0.51 -7.93
N GLY A 207 -11.04 -0.03 -9.05
CA GLY A 207 -10.34 0.84 -9.99
C GLY A 207 -9.40 0.10 -10.95
N LEU A 208 -9.13 -1.18 -10.68
CA LEU A 208 -8.25 -2.03 -11.50
C LEU A 208 -9.05 -3.10 -12.25
N THR A 209 -8.54 -3.53 -13.39
CA THR A 209 -9.00 -4.78 -13.99
C THR A 209 -8.45 -5.99 -13.24
N PRO A 210 -9.07 -7.18 -13.30
CA PRO A 210 -8.53 -8.39 -12.69
C PRO A 210 -7.08 -8.68 -13.13
N LYS A 211 -6.75 -8.41 -14.39
CA LYS A 211 -5.40 -8.59 -14.95
C LYS A 211 -4.39 -7.64 -14.30
N GLN A 212 -4.77 -6.38 -14.06
CA GLN A 212 -3.92 -5.39 -13.37
C GLN A 212 -3.70 -5.77 -11.90
N ALA A 213 -4.76 -6.18 -11.20
CA ALA A 213 -4.65 -6.65 -9.82
C ALA A 213 -3.77 -7.91 -9.71
N ALA A 214 -3.96 -8.89 -10.61
CA ALA A 214 -3.11 -10.07 -10.69
C ALA A 214 -1.62 -9.73 -10.88
N ARG A 215 -1.35 -8.79 -11.79
CA ARG A 215 0.02 -8.32 -12.08
C ARG A 215 0.64 -7.63 -10.86
N LEU A 216 -0.14 -6.83 -10.14
CA LEU A 216 0.30 -6.13 -8.92
C LEU A 216 0.60 -7.12 -7.78
N MET A 217 -0.24 -8.15 -7.62
CA MET A 217 -0.02 -9.22 -6.63
C MET A 217 1.25 -10.02 -6.95
N ARG A 218 1.48 -10.38 -8.24
CA ARG A 218 2.74 -11.05 -8.65
C ARG A 218 3.96 -10.18 -8.34
N PHE A 219 3.89 -8.89 -8.67
CA PHE A 219 4.97 -7.96 -8.38
C PHE A 219 5.28 -7.90 -6.88
N GLN A 220 4.26 -7.83 -6.03
CA GLN A 220 4.45 -7.84 -4.57
C GLN A 220 5.20 -9.10 -4.11
N HIS A 221 4.83 -10.29 -4.62
CA HIS A 221 5.51 -11.53 -4.29
C HIS A 221 6.96 -11.58 -4.80
N ALA A 222 7.20 -11.11 -6.03
CA ALA A 222 8.55 -11.03 -6.59
C ALA A 222 9.43 -10.05 -5.80
N LYS A 223 8.90 -8.87 -5.47
CA LYS A 223 9.59 -7.88 -4.63
C LYS A 223 10.00 -8.46 -3.28
N ALA A 224 9.07 -9.18 -2.61
CA ALA A 224 9.36 -9.83 -1.34
C ALA A 224 10.42 -10.95 -1.47
N ALA A 225 10.38 -11.74 -2.56
CA ALA A 225 11.39 -12.77 -2.82
C ALA A 225 12.78 -12.18 -3.02
N VAL A 226 12.87 -11.12 -3.82
CA VAL A 226 14.12 -10.38 -4.05
C VAL A 226 14.67 -9.78 -2.75
N ALA A 227 13.82 -9.13 -1.94
CA ALA A 227 14.21 -8.56 -0.65
C ALA A 227 14.71 -9.62 0.34
N ARG A 228 14.05 -10.79 0.41
CA ARG A 228 14.51 -11.91 1.27
C ARG A 228 15.87 -12.45 0.87
N ALA A 229 16.15 -12.62 -0.43
CA ALA A 229 17.45 -13.08 -0.91
C ALA A 229 18.57 -12.13 -0.45
N VAL A 230 18.36 -10.84 -0.56
CA VAL A 230 19.31 -9.82 -0.10
C VAL A 230 19.47 -9.82 1.42
N ALA A 231 18.38 -9.92 2.16
CA ALA A 231 18.44 -10.02 3.62
C ALA A 231 19.21 -11.27 4.10
N ALA A 232 19.22 -12.34 3.30
CA ALA A 232 20.02 -13.55 3.52
C ALA A 232 21.48 -13.41 3.06
N GLY A 233 21.90 -12.24 2.55
CA GLY A 233 23.26 -12.01 2.05
C GLY A 233 23.57 -12.66 0.69
N ALA A 234 22.56 -13.15 -0.04
CA ALA A 234 22.71 -13.79 -1.32
C ALA A 234 22.30 -12.86 -2.48
N PRO A 235 23.00 -12.90 -3.62
CA PRO A 235 22.51 -12.22 -4.82
C PRO A 235 21.21 -12.91 -5.27
N PRO A 236 20.15 -12.13 -5.61
CA PRO A 236 18.88 -12.73 -6.02
C PRO A 236 19.02 -13.42 -7.39
N ASP A 237 18.59 -14.67 -7.46
CA ASP A 237 18.35 -15.35 -8.72
C ASP A 237 17.06 -14.82 -9.35
N LEU A 238 17.19 -13.78 -10.20
CA LEU A 238 16.03 -13.14 -10.83
C LEU A 238 15.30 -14.06 -11.81
N ALA A 239 15.96 -15.07 -12.38
CA ALA A 239 15.31 -16.06 -13.26
C ALA A 239 14.45 -17.02 -12.44
N GLY A 240 15.02 -17.53 -11.33
CA GLY A 240 14.27 -18.34 -10.36
C GLY A 240 13.12 -17.56 -9.75
N VAL A 241 13.32 -16.32 -9.30
CA VAL A 241 12.24 -15.45 -8.79
C VAL A 241 11.14 -15.28 -9.85
N ALA A 242 11.46 -15.07 -11.12
CA ALA A 242 10.46 -14.95 -12.17
C ALA A 242 9.63 -16.23 -12.31
N ALA A 243 10.29 -17.40 -12.35
CA ALA A 243 9.60 -18.70 -12.43
C ALA A 243 8.69 -18.95 -11.21
N ASP A 244 9.18 -18.71 -10.00
CA ASP A 244 8.48 -18.98 -8.74
C ASP A 244 7.29 -18.03 -8.50
N THR A 245 7.33 -16.84 -9.08
CA THR A 245 6.30 -15.81 -8.90
C THR A 245 5.34 -15.67 -10.09
N GLY A 246 5.41 -16.59 -11.07
CA GLY A 246 4.45 -16.68 -12.17
C GLY A 246 4.68 -15.66 -13.28
N TYR A 247 5.89 -15.17 -13.44
CA TYR A 247 6.32 -14.45 -14.65
C TYR A 247 6.69 -15.43 -15.75
N TYR A 248 6.45 -15.03 -16.98
CA TYR A 248 6.81 -15.87 -18.13
C TYR A 248 8.32 -16.04 -18.26
N ASP A 249 9.07 -14.96 -18.06
CA ASP A 249 10.52 -14.89 -18.09
C ASP A 249 11.06 -13.74 -17.25
N HIS A 250 12.40 -13.68 -17.13
CA HIS A 250 13.12 -12.59 -16.47
C HIS A 250 12.82 -11.22 -17.10
N SER A 251 12.65 -11.13 -18.42
CA SER A 251 12.38 -9.85 -19.10
C SER A 251 11.02 -9.28 -18.73
N HIS A 252 10.03 -10.15 -18.51
CA HIS A 252 8.71 -9.77 -18.02
C HIS A 252 8.79 -9.24 -16.59
N LEU A 253 9.55 -9.90 -15.70
CA LEU A 253 9.82 -9.41 -14.34
C LEU A 253 10.48 -8.03 -14.37
N VAL A 254 11.54 -7.83 -15.17
CA VAL A 254 12.26 -6.55 -15.28
C VAL A 254 11.33 -5.43 -15.76
N ARG A 255 10.41 -5.71 -16.70
CA ARG A 255 9.44 -4.71 -17.17
C ARG A 255 8.49 -4.27 -16.05
N ASP A 256 8.01 -5.19 -15.22
CA ASP A 256 7.16 -4.88 -14.08
C ASP A 256 7.91 -4.07 -13.01
N PHE A 257 9.16 -4.44 -12.70
CA PHE A 257 9.99 -3.65 -11.80
C PHE A 257 10.17 -2.22 -12.31
N ARG A 258 10.54 -2.03 -13.58
CA ARG A 258 10.67 -0.68 -14.16
C ARG A 258 9.38 0.11 -14.09
N GLN A 259 8.24 -0.51 -14.38
CA GLN A 259 6.94 0.17 -14.30
C GLN A 259 6.59 0.57 -12.87
N TYR A 260 6.77 -0.33 -11.90
CA TYR A 260 6.29 -0.13 -10.54
C TYR A 260 7.28 0.57 -9.61
N THR A 261 8.57 0.51 -9.92
CA THR A 261 9.61 1.15 -9.08
C THR A 261 10.33 2.29 -9.79
N GLY A 262 10.24 2.38 -11.11
CA GLY A 262 11.07 3.25 -11.94
C GLY A 262 12.45 2.68 -12.24
N GLU A 263 12.82 1.51 -11.65
CA GLU A 263 14.15 0.93 -11.69
C GLU A 263 14.12 -0.53 -12.14
N THR A 264 15.29 -1.05 -12.53
CA THR A 264 15.48 -2.49 -12.66
C THR A 264 15.49 -3.18 -11.30
N PRO A 265 15.27 -4.50 -11.19
CA PRO A 265 15.37 -5.21 -9.92
C PRO A 265 16.67 -4.96 -9.17
N THR A 266 17.82 -4.97 -9.89
CA THR A 266 19.13 -4.68 -9.32
C THR A 266 19.32 -3.21 -8.93
N GLY A 267 18.79 -2.27 -9.71
CA GLY A 267 18.79 -0.84 -9.40
C GLY A 267 17.96 -0.55 -8.15
N TRP A 268 16.75 -1.09 -8.10
CA TRP A 268 15.88 -1.00 -6.92
C TRP A 268 16.55 -1.59 -5.67
N LEU A 269 17.18 -2.76 -5.80
CA LEU A 269 17.93 -3.37 -4.70
C LEU A 269 19.07 -2.50 -4.19
N ALA A 270 19.86 -1.92 -5.10
CA ALA A 270 20.97 -1.05 -4.70
C ALA A 270 20.46 0.18 -3.92
N GLU A 271 19.29 0.69 -4.25
CA GLU A 271 18.63 1.78 -3.51
C GLU A 271 18.06 1.29 -2.18
N GLU A 272 17.36 0.15 -2.18
CA GLU A 272 16.77 -0.46 -0.99
C GLU A 272 17.84 -0.91 -0.01
N CYS A 273 18.97 -1.49 -0.46
CA CYS A 273 20.11 -1.82 0.40
C CYS A 273 20.70 -0.56 1.04
N ARG A 274 20.80 0.55 0.33
CA ARG A 274 21.20 1.83 0.94
C ARG A 274 20.20 2.27 2.00
N ASN A 275 18.90 2.12 1.74
CA ASN A 275 17.83 2.43 2.69
C ASN A 275 17.80 1.44 3.86
N ILE A 276 18.05 0.15 3.63
CA ILE A 276 18.14 -0.90 4.68
C ILE A 276 19.39 -0.70 5.53
N GLN A 277 20.55 -0.46 4.92
CA GLN A 277 21.78 -0.14 5.63
C GLN A 277 21.68 1.19 6.39
N ALA A 278 20.88 2.11 5.85
CA ALA A 278 20.45 3.31 6.55
C ALA A 278 19.28 3.04 7.53
N GLY A 279 18.78 1.78 7.70
CA GLY A 279 17.77 1.36 8.67
C GLY A 279 16.31 1.52 8.25
N ALA A 280 16.01 1.77 6.97
CA ALA A 280 14.66 2.15 6.52
C ALA A 280 13.66 1.00 6.35
N HIS A 281 14.08 -0.27 6.34
CA HIS A 281 13.18 -1.43 6.22
C HIS A 281 13.62 -2.57 7.15
N GLY A 282 13.29 -2.44 8.43
CA GLY A 282 13.34 -3.57 9.34
C GLY A 282 12.21 -4.55 9.03
N ARG A 283 12.56 -5.73 8.51
CA ARG A 283 11.81 -7.00 8.49
C ARG A 283 10.30 -6.87 8.69
N GLY A 284 9.54 -7.22 7.69
CA GLY A 284 8.13 -7.38 7.86
C GLY A 284 7.37 -7.82 6.65
N GLU A 285 7.52 -9.11 6.36
CA GLU A 285 6.47 -9.96 5.79
C GLU A 285 6.81 -11.40 6.20
N GLU A 286 6.28 -11.86 7.33
CA GLU A 286 5.92 -13.24 7.62
C GLU A 286 4.42 -13.30 7.79
#